data_449777d62b5c38e4cd559daf4809124e
#
_entry.id   449777d62b5c38e4cd559daf4809124e
#
_cell.length_a   1.000
_cell.length_b   1.000
_cell.length_c   1.000
_cell.angle_alpha   90.00
_cell.angle_beta   90.00
_cell.angle_gamma   90.00
#
_symmetry.space_group_name_H-M   'P 1'
#
loop_
_entity.id
_entity.type
_entity.pdbx_description
1 polymer ?
#
loop_
_entity_poly.entity_id
_entity_poly.type
_entity_poly.pdbx_seq_one_letter_code
_entity_poly.pdbx_strand_id
1 'polypeptide(L)'
;MFKKLSAEFLGTFWLVFGGCGSAVLAAAFPDVGIGLLGVSFAFGLTVLTMAYAVGGISGGHFNPAVSVGLTVAGKFPAASLPGYIIAQVLGGIAAAAALYLVASGKADFQLGGFAANGYGEHSPGGYSLTSALVIEVLLTGFFIFVILGATHGRVPVGFAPIAIGLTLTLIHLISIPVTNTSVNPARSTGQALFVGGWALQQLWLFWLAPIAGAAIGAIVWKVVGEDD
;
A
#
# COMPACT_ATOMS: atom_id res chain seq x y z
N MET A 1 7.56 21.47 5.85
CA MET A 1 6.55 20.77 5.04
C MET A 1 7.14 20.18 3.75
N PHE A 2 7.83 20.94 2.88
CA PHE A 2 8.35 20.45 1.59
C PHE A 2 9.14 19.13 1.71
N LYS A 3 10.15 19.03 2.59
CA LYS A 3 10.93 17.80 2.80
C LYS A 3 10.07 16.59 3.18
N LYS A 4 9.04 16.78 3.99
CA LYS A 4 8.11 15.71 4.38
C LYS A 4 7.29 15.22 3.19
N LEU A 5 6.75 16.15 2.39
CA LEU A 5 5.97 15.80 1.20
C LEU A 5 6.83 15.11 0.12
N SER A 6 8.08 15.55 -0.06
CA SER A 6 9.03 14.87 -0.96
C SER A 6 9.35 13.45 -0.48
N ALA A 7 9.51 13.24 0.82
CA ALA A 7 9.74 11.91 1.41
C ALA A 7 8.52 10.98 1.20
N GLU A 8 7.30 11.50 1.39
CA GLU A 8 6.07 10.75 1.12
C GLU A 8 5.91 10.40 -0.36
N PHE A 9 6.19 11.35 -1.26
CA PHE A 9 6.19 11.12 -2.70
C PHE A 9 7.18 10.01 -3.09
N LEU A 10 8.44 10.13 -2.66
CA LEU A 10 9.50 9.16 -2.99
C LEU A 10 9.23 7.78 -2.37
N GLY A 11 8.74 7.74 -1.13
CA GLY A 11 8.40 6.49 -0.46
C GLY A 11 7.23 5.77 -1.12
N THR A 12 6.19 6.52 -1.52
CA THR A 12 5.06 5.93 -2.25
C THR A 12 5.45 5.52 -3.67
N PHE A 13 6.30 6.33 -4.33
CA PHE A 13 6.87 5.96 -5.63
C PHE A 13 7.60 4.62 -5.53
N TRP A 14 8.51 4.47 -4.56
CA TRP A 14 9.27 3.23 -4.38
C TRP A 14 8.37 2.04 -4.05
N LEU A 15 7.37 2.25 -3.19
CA LEU A 15 6.39 1.21 -2.84
C LEU A 15 5.66 0.68 -4.07
N VAL A 16 5.14 1.58 -4.89
CA VAL A 16 4.35 1.22 -6.08
C VAL A 16 5.26 0.67 -7.18
N PHE A 17 6.40 1.30 -7.45
CA PHE A 17 7.33 0.84 -8.47
C PHE A 17 7.91 -0.52 -8.13
N GLY A 18 8.39 -0.73 -6.90
CA GLY A 18 8.96 -2.00 -6.48
C GLY A 18 7.92 -3.11 -6.31
N GLY A 19 6.80 -2.81 -5.65
CA GLY A 19 5.74 -3.78 -5.42
C GLY A 19 4.98 -4.17 -6.69
N CYS A 20 4.37 -3.21 -7.38
CA CYS A 20 3.66 -3.48 -8.63
C CYS A 20 4.63 -3.88 -9.75
N GLY A 21 5.83 -3.31 -9.79
CA GLY A 21 6.86 -3.68 -10.76
C GLY A 21 7.31 -5.14 -10.61
N SER A 22 7.46 -5.63 -9.39
CA SER A 22 7.77 -7.05 -9.14
C SER A 22 6.67 -7.97 -9.69
N ALA A 23 5.40 -7.55 -9.57
CA ALA A 23 4.27 -8.30 -10.13
C ALA A 23 4.25 -8.28 -11.67
N VAL A 24 4.48 -7.10 -12.27
CA VAL A 24 4.39 -6.91 -13.73
C VAL A 24 5.59 -7.49 -14.46
N LEU A 25 6.81 -7.34 -13.90
CA LEU A 25 8.05 -7.66 -14.61
C LEU A 25 8.63 -9.03 -14.24
N ALA A 26 8.43 -9.49 -13.00
CA ALA A 26 9.18 -10.61 -12.46
C ALA A 26 8.31 -11.79 -11.98
N ALA A 27 7.04 -11.59 -11.68
CA ALA A 27 6.22 -12.65 -11.08
C ALA A 27 6.14 -13.91 -11.94
N ALA A 28 5.95 -13.76 -13.25
CA ALA A 28 5.81 -14.84 -14.23
C ALA A 28 7.01 -14.92 -15.19
N PHE A 29 8.19 -14.46 -14.75
CA PHE A 29 9.38 -14.56 -15.60
C PHE A 29 9.71 -16.04 -15.87
N PRO A 30 10.01 -16.43 -17.13
CA PRO A 30 10.22 -17.83 -17.47
C PRO A 30 11.30 -18.48 -16.60
N ASP A 31 11.04 -19.68 -16.12
CA ASP A 31 11.91 -20.57 -15.35
C ASP A 31 12.31 -20.07 -13.94
N VAL A 32 12.38 -18.76 -13.71
CA VAL A 32 12.87 -18.17 -12.45
C VAL A 32 11.95 -17.10 -11.88
N GLY A 33 10.66 -17.11 -12.27
CA GLY A 33 9.66 -16.16 -11.78
C GLY A 33 9.48 -16.21 -10.26
N ILE A 34 9.31 -15.04 -9.65
CA ILE A 34 9.22 -14.93 -8.19
C ILE A 34 7.84 -15.29 -7.61
N GLY A 35 6.83 -15.39 -8.46
CA GLY A 35 5.47 -15.75 -8.07
C GLY A 35 4.87 -14.87 -6.99
N LEU A 36 3.77 -15.35 -6.39
CA LEU A 36 3.07 -14.65 -5.31
C LEU A 36 3.97 -14.38 -4.10
N LEU A 37 4.81 -15.34 -3.72
CA LEU A 37 5.72 -15.22 -2.58
C LEU A 37 6.69 -14.06 -2.76
N GLY A 38 7.37 -14.00 -3.91
CA GLY A 38 8.33 -12.94 -4.20
C GLY A 38 7.69 -11.56 -4.30
N VAL A 39 6.50 -11.46 -4.92
CA VAL A 39 5.74 -10.21 -4.98
C VAL A 39 5.35 -9.73 -3.58
N SER A 40 4.90 -10.64 -2.71
CA SER A 40 4.56 -10.30 -1.32
C SER A 40 5.75 -9.75 -0.55
N PHE A 41 6.93 -10.38 -0.69
CA PHE A 41 8.17 -9.86 -0.10
C PHE A 41 8.57 -8.52 -0.71
N ALA A 42 8.44 -8.33 -2.02
CA ALA A 42 8.79 -7.07 -2.67
C ALA A 42 8.01 -5.89 -2.07
N PHE A 43 6.69 -6.02 -1.90
CA PHE A 43 5.88 -4.99 -1.23
C PHE A 43 6.34 -4.69 0.20
N GLY A 44 6.60 -5.71 1.00
CA GLY A 44 7.11 -5.53 2.37
C GLY A 44 8.48 -4.86 2.40
N LEU A 45 9.41 -5.27 1.52
CA LEU A 45 10.75 -4.71 1.42
C LEU A 45 10.74 -3.24 0.98
N THR A 46 9.81 -2.83 0.11
CA THR A 46 9.71 -1.42 -0.29
C THR A 46 9.39 -0.52 0.89
N VAL A 47 8.42 -0.92 1.74
CA VAL A 47 8.09 -0.15 2.96
C VAL A 47 9.23 -0.21 3.97
N LEU A 48 9.79 -1.39 4.21
CA LEU A 48 10.90 -1.58 5.14
C LEU A 48 12.08 -0.66 4.81
N THR A 49 12.51 -0.69 3.55
CA THR A 49 13.68 0.10 3.11
C THR A 49 13.42 1.60 3.15
N MET A 50 12.24 2.05 2.70
CA MET A 50 11.90 3.47 2.71
C MET A 50 11.57 4.00 4.10
N ALA A 51 11.02 3.19 4.99
CA ALA A 51 10.83 3.58 6.39
C ALA A 51 12.18 3.86 7.08
N TYR A 52 13.21 3.06 6.79
CA TYR A 52 14.57 3.37 7.25
C TYR A 52 15.16 4.60 6.55
N ALA A 53 14.98 4.73 5.24
CA ALA A 53 15.60 5.81 4.47
C ALA A 53 15.02 7.20 4.78
N VAL A 54 13.69 7.31 4.85
CA VAL A 54 13.02 8.61 4.95
C VAL A 54 11.96 8.70 6.06
N GLY A 55 11.73 7.63 6.81
CA GLY A 55 10.75 7.63 7.90
C GLY A 55 11.06 8.69 8.98
N GLY A 56 12.32 8.92 9.29
CA GLY A 56 12.76 9.99 10.19
C GLY A 56 12.45 11.41 9.68
N ILE A 57 12.10 11.59 8.40
CA ILE A 57 11.77 12.88 7.80
C ILE A 57 10.26 13.14 7.84
N SER A 58 9.45 12.18 7.38
CA SER A 58 8.00 12.35 7.19
C SER A 58 7.14 11.55 8.17
N GLY A 59 7.68 10.56 8.83
CA GLY A 59 6.96 9.52 9.54
C GLY A 59 6.80 8.24 8.71
N GLY A 60 7.07 8.28 7.38
CA GLY A 60 7.06 7.10 6.52
C GLY A 60 5.68 6.49 6.32
N HIS A 61 4.68 7.30 6.02
CA HIS A 61 3.32 6.80 5.82
C HIS A 61 3.15 6.09 4.48
N PHE A 62 3.55 6.71 3.37
CA PHE A 62 3.50 6.21 1.99
C PHE A 62 2.13 5.69 1.54
N ASN A 63 1.07 6.08 2.26
CA ASN A 63 -0.25 5.50 2.13
C ASN A 63 -1.32 6.45 2.71
N PRO A 64 -2.33 6.86 1.93
CA PRO A 64 -3.43 7.70 2.43
C PRO A 64 -4.19 7.07 3.61
N ALA A 65 -4.44 5.75 3.58
CA ALA A 65 -5.14 5.07 4.67
C ALA A 65 -4.31 5.09 5.97
N VAL A 66 -2.99 4.91 5.88
CA VAL A 66 -2.08 5.05 7.04
C VAL A 66 -2.13 6.47 7.59
N SER A 67 -2.07 7.49 6.72
CA SER A 67 -2.13 8.89 7.15
C SER A 67 -3.44 9.20 7.87
N VAL A 68 -4.58 8.68 7.37
CA VAL A 68 -5.89 8.81 8.03
C VAL A 68 -5.89 8.07 9.38
N GLY A 69 -5.44 6.82 9.42
CA GLY A 69 -5.40 6.02 10.65
C GLY A 69 -4.58 6.69 11.75
N LEU A 70 -3.39 7.20 11.42
CA LEU A 70 -2.55 7.94 12.36
C LEU A 70 -3.19 9.26 12.80
N THR A 71 -3.96 9.92 11.93
CA THR A 71 -4.74 11.10 12.31
C THR A 71 -5.84 10.74 13.31
N VAL A 72 -6.59 9.65 13.07
CA VAL A 72 -7.63 9.14 13.99
C VAL A 72 -7.02 8.72 15.33
N ALA A 73 -5.82 8.14 15.31
CA ALA A 73 -5.07 7.80 16.52
C ALA A 73 -4.57 9.03 17.30
N GLY A 74 -4.59 10.23 16.71
CA GLY A 74 -4.04 11.45 17.32
C GLY A 74 -2.52 11.57 17.20
N LYS A 75 -1.88 10.71 16.39
CA LYS A 75 -0.42 10.69 16.19
C LYS A 75 0.03 11.50 14.96
N PHE A 76 -0.92 12.05 14.19
CA PHE A 76 -0.63 12.89 13.02
C PHE A 76 -1.62 14.07 12.93
N PRO A 77 -1.14 15.30 12.67
CA PRO A 77 -2.00 16.47 12.61
C PRO A 77 -2.90 16.49 11.38
N ALA A 78 -4.22 16.61 11.56
CA ALA A 78 -5.21 16.63 10.49
C ALA A 78 -4.96 17.71 9.42
N ALA A 79 -4.40 18.86 9.81
CA ALA A 79 -4.03 19.93 8.89
C ALA A 79 -2.97 19.54 7.85
N SER A 80 -2.15 18.52 8.13
CA SER A 80 -1.13 18.01 7.23
C SER A 80 -1.64 16.90 6.28
N LEU A 81 -2.81 16.33 6.57
CA LEU A 81 -3.37 15.17 5.86
C LEU A 81 -3.56 15.42 4.35
N PRO A 82 -4.15 16.56 3.89
CA PRO A 82 -4.34 16.78 2.46
C PRO A 82 -3.02 16.79 1.68
N GLY A 83 -1.98 17.44 2.22
CA GLY A 83 -0.67 17.50 1.59
C GLY A 83 -0.02 16.12 1.44
N TYR A 84 -0.13 15.27 2.49
CA TYR A 84 0.37 13.89 2.45
C TYR A 84 -0.36 13.06 1.41
N ILE A 85 -1.69 13.08 1.38
CA ILE A 85 -2.50 12.34 0.40
C ILE A 85 -2.12 12.73 -1.02
N ILE A 86 -2.00 14.04 -1.32
CA ILE A 86 -1.60 14.53 -2.64
C ILE A 86 -0.20 14.01 -3.01
N ALA A 87 0.78 14.14 -2.13
CA ALA A 87 2.15 13.68 -2.39
C ALA A 87 2.20 12.17 -2.64
N GLN A 88 1.48 11.39 -1.85
CA GLN A 88 1.39 9.93 -1.97
C GLN A 88 0.72 9.52 -3.28
N VAL A 89 -0.41 10.12 -3.64
CA VAL A 89 -1.11 9.82 -4.90
C VAL A 89 -0.24 10.17 -6.11
N LEU A 90 0.40 11.34 -6.10
CA LEU A 90 1.33 11.72 -7.17
C LEU A 90 2.54 10.77 -7.25
N GLY A 91 3.07 10.32 -6.12
CA GLY A 91 4.13 9.30 -6.07
C GLY A 91 3.70 7.98 -6.70
N GLY A 92 2.49 7.50 -6.38
CA GLY A 92 1.91 6.30 -6.97
C GLY A 92 1.68 6.41 -8.48
N ILE A 93 1.16 7.55 -8.95
CA ILE A 93 0.96 7.80 -10.39
C ILE A 93 2.31 7.87 -11.13
N ALA A 94 3.29 8.58 -10.58
CA ALA A 94 4.62 8.67 -11.17
C ALA A 94 5.31 7.30 -11.25
N ALA A 95 5.14 6.45 -10.23
CA ALA A 95 5.65 5.09 -10.22
C ALA A 95 5.00 4.22 -11.29
N ALA A 96 3.67 4.29 -11.44
CA ALA A 96 2.94 3.57 -12.48
C ALA A 96 3.37 4.03 -13.87
N ALA A 97 3.59 5.34 -14.08
CA ALA A 97 4.11 5.89 -15.33
C ALA A 97 5.51 5.35 -15.65
N ALA A 98 6.43 5.36 -14.69
CA ALA A 98 7.77 4.81 -14.85
C ALA A 98 7.73 3.31 -15.14
N LEU A 99 6.90 2.56 -14.43
CA LEU A 99 6.71 1.13 -14.67
C LEU A 99 6.14 0.85 -16.07
N TYR A 100 5.17 1.65 -16.52
CA TYR A 100 4.63 1.54 -17.87
C TYR A 100 5.70 1.75 -18.94
N LEU A 101 6.54 2.78 -18.77
CA LEU A 101 7.65 3.05 -19.71
C LEU A 101 8.64 1.87 -19.77
N VAL A 102 8.96 1.26 -18.63
CA VAL A 102 9.85 0.10 -18.59
C VAL A 102 9.18 -1.12 -19.24
N ALA A 103 7.95 -1.44 -18.85
CA ALA A 103 7.24 -2.63 -19.32
C ALA A 103 6.93 -2.55 -20.83
N SER A 104 6.56 -1.37 -21.35
CA SER A 104 6.26 -1.16 -22.77
C SER A 104 7.50 -1.21 -23.67
N GLY A 105 8.70 -1.27 -23.11
CA GLY A 105 9.93 -1.51 -23.87
C GLY A 105 10.02 -2.90 -24.51
N LYS A 106 9.15 -3.84 -24.11
CA LYS A 106 9.05 -5.16 -24.74
C LYS A 106 8.18 -5.11 -26.00
N ALA A 107 8.64 -5.68 -27.11
CA ALA A 107 7.98 -5.57 -28.42
C ALA A 107 6.52 -6.11 -28.45
N ASP A 108 6.24 -7.13 -27.63
CA ASP A 108 4.92 -7.79 -27.52
C ASP A 108 4.20 -7.40 -26.22
N PHE A 109 4.49 -6.21 -25.65
CA PHE A 109 3.90 -5.77 -24.42
C PHE A 109 2.38 -5.70 -24.50
N GLN A 110 1.74 -6.34 -23.52
CA GLN A 110 0.31 -6.24 -23.27
C GLN A 110 0.10 -5.69 -21.87
N LEU A 111 -0.68 -4.62 -21.75
CA LEU A 111 -0.92 -3.97 -20.47
C LEU A 111 -1.55 -4.92 -19.44
N GLY A 112 -2.52 -5.72 -19.88
CA GLY A 112 -3.24 -6.65 -19.01
C GLY A 112 -3.87 -5.95 -17.81
N GLY A 113 -3.81 -6.61 -16.65
CA GLY A 113 -4.28 -6.04 -15.39
C GLY A 113 -3.30 -5.08 -14.72
N PHE A 114 -2.06 -4.96 -15.21
CA PHE A 114 -1.01 -4.03 -14.74
C PHE A 114 -0.92 -3.92 -13.21
N ALA A 115 -1.10 -5.03 -12.50
CA ALA A 115 -1.17 -5.11 -11.06
C ALA A 115 -2.26 -4.22 -10.41
N ALA A 116 -3.32 -3.83 -11.14
CA ALA A 116 -4.46 -3.13 -10.58
C ALA A 116 -5.25 -4.02 -9.61
N ASN A 117 -5.94 -3.38 -8.68
CA ASN A 117 -6.82 -4.05 -7.73
C ASN A 117 -8.20 -4.26 -8.33
N GLY A 118 -8.85 -5.38 -7.99
CA GLY A 118 -10.17 -5.69 -8.49
C GLY A 118 -10.93 -6.70 -7.64
N TYR A 119 -12.23 -6.80 -7.89
CA TYR A 119 -13.14 -7.78 -7.30
C TYR A 119 -14.08 -8.35 -8.36
N GLY A 120 -14.83 -9.41 -8.02
CA GLY A 120 -15.70 -10.09 -8.99
C GLY A 120 -14.89 -10.67 -10.14
N GLU A 121 -15.24 -10.32 -11.36
CA GLU A 121 -14.56 -10.78 -12.59
C GLU A 121 -13.10 -10.31 -12.67
N HIS A 122 -12.74 -9.25 -11.95
CA HIS A 122 -11.39 -8.68 -11.91
C HIS A 122 -10.60 -9.07 -10.66
N SER A 123 -11.18 -9.90 -9.79
CA SER A 123 -10.44 -10.53 -8.69
C SER A 123 -9.51 -11.61 -9.25
N PRO A 124 -8.25 -11.70 -8.84
CA PRO A 124 -7.37 -12.78 -9.28
C PRO A 124 -7.92 -14.19 -9.02
N GLY A 125 -8.62 -14.38 -7.90
CA GLY A 125 -9.25 -15.65 -7.51
C GLY A 125 -10.77 -15.68 -7.67
N GLY A 126 -11.41 -14.68 -8.33
CA GLY A 126 -12.85 -14.65 -8.53
C GLY A 126 -13.69 -14.29 -7.31
N TYR A 127 -13.11 -13.60 -6.33
CA TYR A 127 -13.78 -13.24 -5.07
C TYR A 127 -14.75 -12.08 -5.24
N SER A 128 -15.87 -12.16 -4.52
CA SER A 128 -16.96 -11.18 -4.58
C SER A 128 -16.59 -9.80 -4.02
N LEU A 129 -17.42 -8.79 -4.30
CA LEU A 129 -17.36 -7.46 -3.69
C LEU A 129 -17.33 -7.53 -2.15
N THR A 130 -18.16 -8.38 -1.54
CA THR A 130 -18.20 -8.54 -0.08
C THR A 130 -16.88 -9.06 0.46
N SER A 131 -16.30 -10.06 -0.19
CA SER A 131 -14.98 -10.58 0.19
C SER A 131 -13.90 -9.52 0.08
N ALA A 132 -13.92 -8.74 -1.00
CA ALA A 132 -12.99 -7.64 -1.21
C ALA A 132 -13.13 -6.56 -0.12
N LEU A 133 -14.36 -6.16 0.20
CA LEU A 133 -14.62 -5.16 1.26
C LEU A 133 -14.09 -5.65 2.62
N VAL A 134 -14.44 -6.88 3.00
CA VAL A 134 -14.04 -7.44 4.30
C VAL A 134 -12.53 -7.55 4.41
N ILE A 135 -11.86 -8.11 3.40
CA ILE A 135 -10.41 -8.33 3.48
C ILE A 135 -9.63 -7.01 3.52
N GLU A 136 -10.01 -6.02 2.70
CA GLU A 136 -9.35 -4.71 2.68
C GLU A 136 -9.53 -3.95 3.99
N VAL A 137 -10.75 -4.00 4.59
CA VAL A 137 -11.02 -3.38 5.90
C VAL A 137 -10.20 -4.07 7.00
N LEU A 138 -10.26 -5.40 7.07
CA LEU A 138 -9.56 -6.16 8.12
C LEU A 138 -8.05 -5.98 8.04
N LEU A 139 -7.47 -6.17 6.87
CA LEU A 139 -6.01 -6.13 6.72
C LEU A 139 -5.45 -4.72 6.89
N THR A 140 -6.16 -3.69 6.44
CA THR A 140 -5.74 -2.31 6.71
C THR A 140 -5.89 -1.97 8.20
N GLY A 141 -6.94 -2.46 8.86
CA GLY A 141 -7.12 -2.31 10.30
C GLY A 141 -5.96 -2.92 11.10
N PHE A 142 -5.59 -4.16 10.80
CA PHE A 142 -4.43 -4.78 11.44
C PHE A 142 -3.11 -4.11 11.05
N PHE A 143 -2.99 -3.60 9.83
CA PHE A 143 -1.79 -2.85 9.42
C PHE A 143 -1.59 -1.62 10.30
N ILE A 144 -2.63 -0.81 10.51
CA ILE A 144 -2.58 0.35 11.41
C ILE A 144 -2.34 -0.07 12.85
N PHE A 145 -2.99 -1.14 13.32
CA PHE A 145 -2.77 -1.66 14.67
C PHE A 145 -1.29 -2.01 14.91
N VAL A 146 -0.65 -2.70 13.97
CA VAL A 146 0.77 -3.04 14.06
C VAL A 146 1.66 -1.79 13.95
N ILE A 147 1.34 -0.84 13.06
CA ILE A 147 2.08 0.42 12.95
C ILE A 147 2.09 1.16 14.29
N LEU A 148 0.91 1.33 14.90
CA LEU A 148 0.79 2.01 16.20
C LEU A 148 1.54 1.27 17.31
N GLY A 149 1.42 -0.07 17.35
CA GLY A 149 2.16 -0.88 18.30
C GLY A 149 3.67 -0.83 18.12
N ALA A 150 4.15 -1.00 16.89
CA ALA A 150 5.58 -1.01 16.59
C ALA A 150 6.26 0.36 16.75
N THR A 151 5.49 1.46 16.71
CA THR A 151 5.98 2.82 16.90
C THR A 151 5.69 3.39 18.29
N HIS A 152 5.12 2.59 19.18
CA HIS A 152 4.84 3.00 20.55
C HIS A 152 6.15 3.24 21.35
N GLY A 153 6.15 4.21 22.26
CA GLY A 153 7.33 4.61 23.04
C GLY A 153 7.98 3.52 23.88
N ARG A 154 7.26 2.44 24.18
CA ARG A 154 7.77 1.27 24.94
C ARG A 154 8.52 0.24 24.09
N VAL A 155 8.44 0.34 22.76
CA VAL A 155 9.11 -0.59 21.86
C VAL A 155 10.55 -0.12 21.60
N PRO A 156 11.53 -1.05 21.48
CA PRO A 156 12.89 -0.65 21.17
C PRO A 156 12.98 0.15 19.86
N VAL A 157 13.65 1.30 19.93
CA VAL A 157 13.83 2.21 18.78
C VAL A 157 14.56 1.49 17.65
N GLY A 158 14.12 1.72 16.41
CA GLY A 158 14.77 1.22 15.20
C GLY A 158 14.19 -0.07 14.64
N PHE A 159 13.33 -0.79 15.35
CA PHE A 159 12.74 -2.05 14.86
C PHE A 159 11.40 -1.90 14.14
N ALA A 160 10.71 -0.77 14.30
CA ALA A 160 9.41 -0.54 13.69
C ALA A 160 9.38 -0.80 12.17
N PRO A 161 10.36 -0.33 11.35
CA PRO A 161 10.35 -0.60 9.91
C PRO A 161 10.34 -2.09 9.56
N ILE A 162 10.99 -2.94 10.35
CA ILE A 162 11.02 -4.39 10.15
C ILE A 162 9.63 -4.98 10.38
N ALA A 163 9.02 -4.67 11.52
CA ALA A 163 7.68 -5.16 11.86
C ALA A 163 6.64 -4.70 10.83
N ILE A 164 6.67 -3.45 10.42
CA ILE A 164 5.74 -2.86 9.46
C ILE A 164 5.91 -3.49 8.07
N GLY A 165 7.15 -3.62 7.59
CA GLY A 165 7.44 -4.24 6.30
C GLY A 165 7.02 -5.71 6.25
N LEU A 166 7.34 -6.50 7.29
CA LEU A 166 6.92 -7.91 7.37
C LEU A 166 5.40 -8.06 7.50
N THR A 167 4.72 -7.13 8.18
CA THR A 167 3.26 -7.12 8.22
C THR A 167 2.69 -6.90 6.82
N LEU A 168 3.25 -5.96 6.04
CA LEU A 168 2.80 -5.76 4.66
C LEU A 168 3.08 -7.00 3.78
N THR A 169 4.20 -7.69 3.99
CA THR A 169 4.47 -8.99 3.34
C THR A 169 3.37 -9.99 3.66
N LEU A 170 3.03 -10.17 4.94
CA LEU A 170 1.97 -11.09 5.38
C LEU A 170 0.61 -10.73 4.78
N ILE A 171 0.26 -9.45 4.75
CA ILE A 171 -0.96 -8.94 4.13
C ILE A 171 -1.03 -9.36 2.65
N HIS A 172 0.06 -9.21 1.89
CA HIS A 172 0.12 -9.61 0.48
C HIS A 172 0.03 -11.12 0.29
N LEU A 173 0.67 -11.91 1.15
CA LEU A 173 0.54 -13.38 1.14
C LEU A 173 -0.91 -13.84 1.31
N ILE A 174 -1.72 -13.10 2.07
CA ILE A 174 -3.12 -13.43 2.34
C ILE A 174 -4.03 -12.97 1.19
N SER A 175 -3.85 -11.73 0.68
CA SER A 175 -4.90 -11.04 -0.07
C SER A 175 -4.60 -10.79 -1.55
N ILE A 176 -3.42 -11.13 -2.07
CA ILE A 176 -3.19 -11.10 -3.53
C ILE A 176 -4.24 -11.92 -4.27
N PRO A 177 -4.61 -13.15 -3.87
CA PRO A 177 -5.66 -13.91 -4.56
C PRO A 177 -7.03 -13.22 -4.54
N VAL A 178 -7.32 -12.42 -3.52
CA VAL A 178 -8.66 -11.83 -3.32
C VAL A 178 -8.84 -10.53 -4.10
N THR A 179 -7.92 -9.58 -3.96
CA THR A 179 -8.07 -8.22 -4.54
C THR A 179 -6.84 -7.75 -5.30
N ASN A 180 -5.81 -8.59 -5.42
CA ASN A 180 -4.45 -8.17 -5.75
C ASN A 180 -3.89 -7.16 -4.71
N THR A 181 -4.35 -7.20 -3.50
CA THR A 181 -3.98 -6.44 -2.32
C THR A 181 -3.86 -4.93 -2.55
N SER A 182 -4.78 -4.16 -1.98
CA SER A 182 -4.64 -2.70 -1.94
C SER A 182 -4.01 -2.25 -0.63
N VAL A 183 -4.79 -2.22 0.43
CA VAL A 183 -4.55 -1.57 1.72
C VAL A 183 -3.94 -0.16 1.61
N ASN A 184 -3.94 0.40 0.39
CA ASN A 184 -3.28 1.67 0.05
C ASN A 184 -3.98 2.36 -1.14
N PRO A 185 -4.79 3.41 -0.91
CA PRO A 185 -5.47 4.13 -1.97
C PRO A 185 -4.55 4.72 -3.05
N ALA A 186 -3.35 5.19 -2.69
CA ALA A 186 -2.40 5.76 -3.64
C ALA A 186 -1.82 4.69 -4.58
N ARG A 187 -1.52 3.50 -4.05
CA ARG A 187 -1.10 2.32 -4.83
C ARG A 187 -2.18 1.93 -5.83
N SER A 188 -3.43 1.89 -5.42
CA SER A 188 -4.55 1.50 -6.28
C SER A 188 -4.83 2.54 -7.35
N THR A 189 -4.76 3.83 -7.00
CA THR A 189 -4.98 4.94 -7.95
C THR A 189 -3.94 4.93 -9.07
N GLY A 190 -2.66 4.77 -8.74
CA GLY A 190 -1.59 4.73 -9.72
C GLY A 190 -1.87 3.72 -10.84
N GLN A 191 -2.13 2.47 -10.48
CA GLN A 191 -2.36 1.40 -11.44
C GLN A 191 -3.70 1.54 -12.19
N ALA A 192 -4.76 1.93 -11.48
CA ALA A 192 -6.09 2.08 -12.08
C ALA A 192 -6.12 3.14 -13.18
N LEU A 193 -5.34 4.22 -13.07
CA LEU A 193 -5.25 5.25 -14.10
C LEU A 193 -4.66 4.73 -15.42
N PHE A 194 -3.75 3.76 -15.38
CA PHE A 194 -3.16 3.16 -16.57
C PHE A 194 -4.04 2.08 -17.20
N VAL A 195 -4.71 1.27 -16.38
CA VAL A 195 -5.64 0.23 -16.85
C VAL A 195 -6.93 0.85 -17.41
N GLY A 196 -7.41 1.93 -16.77
CA GLY A 196 -8.67 2.57 -17.18
C GLY A 196 -9.90 1.72 -16.86
N GLY A 197 -10.99 1.97 -17.58
CA GLY A 197 -12.20 1.15 -17.60
C GLY A 197 -12.62 0.60 -16.23
N TRP A 198 -12.64 -0.72 -16.12
CA TRP A 198 -13.07 -1.43 -14.92
C TRP A 198 -12.27 -1.06 -13.66
N ALA A 199 -10.96 -0.83 -13.80
CA ALA A 199 -10.11 -0.53 -12.65
C ALA A 199 -10.47 0.83 -12.03
N LEU A 200 -10.80 1.83 -12.84
CA LEU A 200 -11.32 3.12 -12.36
C LEU A 200 -12.73 2.97 -11.76
N GLN A 201 -13.60 2.15 -12.35
CA GLN A 201 -14.93 1.90 -11.81
C GLN A 201 -14.91 1.21 -10.45
N GLN A 202 -13.92 0.37 -10.19
CA GLN A 202 -13.77 -0.34 -8.93
C GLN A 202 -12.88 0.39 -7.90
N LEU A 203 -12.23 1.48 -8.27
CA LEU A 203 -11.27 2.21 -7.44
C LEU A 203 -11.88 2.73 -6.13
N TRP A 204 -13.17 3.04 -6.12
CA TRP A 204 -13.87 3.55 -4.93
C TRP A 204 -13.74 2.62 -3.72
N LEU A 205 -13.80 1.30 -3.94
CA LEU A 205 -13.65 0.31 -2.87
C LEU A 205 -12.26 0.41 -2.23
N PHE A 206 -11.22 0.55 -3.05
CA PHE A 206 -9.82 0.61 -2.63
C PHE A 206 -9.41 1.97 -2.03
N TRP A 207 -10.33 2.91 -1.98
CA TRP A 207 -10.27 4.09 -1.13
C TRP A 207 -11.07 3.90 0.15
N LEU A 208 -12.33 3.51 0.02
CA LEU A 208 -13.26 3.45 1.15
C LEU A 208 -12.86 2.37 2.17
N ALA A 209 -12.63 1.15 1.71
CA ALA A 209 -12.35 0.01 2.60
C ALA A 209 -11.03 0.16 3.37
N PRO A 210 -9.88 0.53 2.74
CA PRO A 210 -8.66 0.79 3.48
C PRO A 210 -8.79 1.95 4.49
N ILE A 211 -9.46 3.05 4.13
CA ILE A 211 -9.66 4.18 5.04
C ILE A 211 -10.53 3.77 6.25
N ALA A 212 -11.62 3.05 6.01
CA ALA A 212 -12.49 2.55 7.08
C ALA A 212 -11.71 1.57 7.98
N GLY A 213 -10.96 0.65 7.40
CA GLY A 213 -10.11 -0.28 8.14
C GLY A 213 -9.07 0.44 8.99
N ALA A 214 -8.41 1.44 8.43
CA ALA A 214 -7.43 2.25 9.15
C ALA A 214 -8.04 2.99 10.35
N ALA A 215 -9.21 3.57 10.19
CA ALA A 215 -9.93 4.22 11.28
C ALA A 215 -10.33 3.22 12.38
N ILE A 216 -10.85 2.05 12.00
CA ILE A 216 -11.20 0.97 12.94
C ILE A 216 -9.95 0.49 13.69
N GLY A 217 -8.86 0.20 12.99
CA GLY A 217 -7.61 -0.24 13.59
C GLY A 217 -7.04 0.77 14.59
N ALA A 218 -7.12 2.06 14.26
CA ALA A 218 -6.73 3.15 15.15
C ALA A 218 -7.61 3.23 16.43
N ILE A 219 -8.92 3.04 16.29
CA ILE A 219 -9.86 3.01 17.43
C ILE A 219 -9.59 1.79 18.31
N VAL A 220 -9.42 0.61 17.69
CA VAL A 220 -9.11 -0.62 18.43
C VAL A 220 -7.80 -0.47 19.19
N TRP A 221 -6.76 0.13 18.57
CA TRP A 221 -5.52 0.42 19.27
C TRP A 221 -5.71 1.29 20.51
N LYS A 222 -6.53 2.34 20.42
CA LYS A 222 -6.84 3.20 21.60
C LYS A 222 -7.53 2.47 22.76
N VAL A 223 -8.20 1.35 22.48
CA VAL A 223 -8.89 0.54 23.51
C VAL A 223 -7.93 -0.51 24.11
N VAL A 224 -7.04 -1.07 23.27
CA VAL A 224 -6.19 -2.21 23.66
C VAL A 224 -4.77 -1.74 24.02
N GLY A 225 -4.29 -0.69 23.39
CA GLY A 225 -2.97 -0.12 23.65
C GLY A 225 -2.96 0.68 24.96
N GLU A 226 -1.77 0.82 25.53
CA GLU A 226 -1.57 1.69 26.67
C GLU A 226 -1.27 3.11 26.20
N ASP A 227 -1.60 4.12 27.03
CA ASP A 227 -1.26 5.52 26.75
C ASP A 227 0.27 5.72 26.76
N ASP A 228 0.77 6.58 25.83
CA ASP A 228 2.19 6.99 25.74
C ASP A 228 2.54 7.96 26.85
#